data_197c9f06fcad25f6218480c9f4a8e5be
#
_entry.id   197c9f06fcad25f6218480c9f4a8e5be
#
_cell.length_a   1.000
_cell.length_b   1.000
_cell.length_c   1.000
_cell.angle_alpha   90.00
_cell.angle_beta   90.00
_cell.angle_gamma   90.00
#
_symmetry.space_group_name_H-M   'P 1'
#
loop_
_entity.id
_entity.type
_entity.pdbx_description
1 polymer ?
#
loop_
_entity_poly.entity_id
_entity_poly.type
_entity_poly.pdbx_seq_one_letter_code
_entity_poly.pdbx_strand_id
1 'polypeptide(L)'
;MESRGLGDVYKRQGKVFRQLTDADMKFGTIADGKGNELELSNATFTTLLHDPVPEVRKSAFHQYYAQYECHANTLAATLSGSNERDAYAAKVRCHPSAVEAALFADNVPLAVYDQLIAAVRAHLPSVHRYYELRRRLLGLDEIHHYDCYVPLVPELEQKHTWDEAIQEIVESLQPLGAAYCDQLEAGLRGRWCDRYPNVGKQSGAFSSGTYDSDPYILMNFQEDVIEHVFTLAHEAGHSMHTRLSADAQPFQYAGYTIFVAEVASTFNEQLLTRHLLSKADSPKQRAAIISREIDAIRATIIRQTMFAEFERMSHGAVESGEPLTLEKIRSLYRELLTAYFGTGFSIDQELELESLRIPHFYRAFYVYKYATGLSASIALSKRVTEGGPEELDAYLQFLRGGCSKWPLDLLRDAGVDLETPEPVGLALTRFGELVEELEKLLG
;
A
#
# COMPACT_ATOMS: atom_id res chain seq x y z
N MET A 1 -4.91 -34.31 9.59
CA MET A 1 -4.98 -34.50 8.12
C MET A 1 -6.21 -33.90 7.45
N GLU A 2 -7.27 -33.58 8.17
CA GLU A 2 -8.54 -33.07 7.60
C GLU A 2 -8.57 -31.56 7.29
N SER A 3 -7.64 -30.76 7.82
CA SER A 3 -7.65 -29.32 7.60
C SER A 3 -7.17 -28.86 6.20
N ARG A 4 -6.42 -29.71 5.48
CA ARG A 4 -5.94 -29.37 4.12
C ARG A 4 -7.04 -29.32 3.05
N GLY A 5 -8.06 -30.15 3.15
CA GLY A 5 -9.16 -30.18 2.19
C GLY A 5 -10.12 -29.01 2.31
N LEU A 6 -10.40 -28.53 3.52
CA LEU A 6 -11.28 -27.37 3.75
C LEU A 6 -10.63 -26.06 3.31
N GLY A 7 -9.31 -25.85 3.56
CA GLY A 7 -8.60 -24.65 3.11
C GLY A 7 -8.63 -24.46 1.59
N ASP A 8 -8.65 -25.54 0.81
CA ASP A 8 -8.76 -25.48 -0.66
C ASP A 8 -10.17 -25.16 -1.17
N VAL A 9 -11.19 -25.53 -0.42
CA VAL A 9 -12.60 -25.18 -0.75
C VAL A 9 -12.82 -23.68 -0.60
N TYR A 10 -12.26 -23.06 0.43
CA TYR A 10 -12.42 -21.62 0.70
C TYR A 10 -11.65 -20.71 -0.28
N LYS A 11 -10.76 -21.27 -1.11
CA LYS A 11 -9.93 -20.50 -2.06
C LYS A 11 -10.38 -20.64 -3.52
N ARG A 12 -11.53 -21.32 -3.78
CA ARG A 12 -11.95 -21.66 -5.16
C ARG A 12 -12.18 -20.43 -6.03
N GLN A 13 -12.91 -19.44 -5.54
CA GLN A 13 -13.19 -18.21 -6.30
C GLN A 13 -11.91 -17.46 -6.65
N GLY A 14 -11.01 -17.30 -5.69
CA GLY A 14 -9.69 -16.68 -5.94
C GLY A 14 -8.81 -17.50 -6.90
N LYS A 15 -8.95 -18.84 -6.94
CA LYS A 15 -8.26 -19.67 -7.94
C LYS A 15 -8.84 -19.44 -9.34
N VAL A 16 -10.17 -19.40 -9.50
CA VAL A 16 -10.81 -19.11 -10.79
C VAL A 16 -10.40 -17.72 -11.27
N PHE A 17 -10.47 -16.72 -10.39
CA PHE A 17 -10.01 -15.36 -10.68
C PHE A 17 -8.58 -15.37 -11.24
N ARG A 18 -7.61 -15.98 -10.53
CA ARG A 18 -6.20 -16.02 -10.95
C ARG A 18 -6.01 -16.77 -12.27
N GLN A 19 -6.67 -17.91 -12.49
CA GLN A 19 -6.55 -18.63 -13.75
C GLN A 19 -7.07 -17.77 -14.92
N LEU A 20 -8.18 -17.08 -14.72
CA LEU A 20 -8.74 -16.21 -15.74
C LEU A 20 -7.82 -15.02 -16.02
N THR A 21 -7.37 -14.29 -14.97
CA THR A 21 -6.62 -13.03 -15.12
C THR A 21 -5.14 -13.24 -15.48
N ASP A 22 -4.52 -14.31 -14.98
CA ASP A 22 -3.08 -14.52 -15.12
C ASP A 22 -2.74 -15.48 -16.27
N ALA A 23 -3.68 -16.39 -16.66
CA ALA A 23 -3.43 -17.41 -17.67
C ALA A 23 -4.26 -17.25 -18.93
N ASP A 24 -5.58 -17.01 -18.82
CA ASP A 24 -6.50 -17.04 -19.96
C ASP A 24 -6.62 -15.69 -20.67
N MET A 25 -6.67 -14.57 -19.92
CA MET A 25 -6.75 -13.24 -20.51
C MET A 25 -5.50 -12.91 -21.31
N LYS A 26 -5.69 -12.37 -22.53
CA LYS A 26 -4.64 -11.88 -23.42
C LYS A 26 -4.93 -10.44 -23.80
N PHE A 27 -4.07 -9.55 -23.37
CA PHE A 27 -4.28 -8.11 -23.53
C PHE A 27 -3.72 -7.56 -24.84
N GLY A 28 -2.93 -8.37 -25.61
CA GLY A 28 -2.29 -7.94 -26.86
C GLY A 28 -1.02 -7.13 -26.65
N THR A 29 -0.63 -6.34 -27.66
CA THR A 29 0.58 -5.51 -27.65
C THR A 29 0.23 -4.05 -27.80
N ILE A 30 1.09 -3.18 -27.27
CA ILE A 30 1.02 -1.71 -27.41
C ILE A 30 2.43 -1.17 -27.68
N ALA A 31 2.53 -0.18 -28.57
CA ALA A 31 3.75 0.57 -28.74
C ALA A 31 3.90 1.60 -27.60
N ASP A 32 5.07 1.65 -26.96
CA ASP A 32 5.44 2.70 -26.00
C ASP A 32 5.70 4.04 -26.70
N GLY A 33 5.92 5.11 -25.95
CA GLY A 33 6.22 6.44 -26.48
C GLY A 33 7.55 6.53 -27.27
N LYS A 34 8.36 5.47 -27.24
CA LYS A 34 9.61 5.33 -28.03
C LYS A 34 9.41 4.48 -29.28
N GLY A 35 8.22 3.91 -29.48
CA GLY A 35 7.89 3.04 -30.61
C GLY A 35 8.26 1.57 -30.43
N ASN A 36 8.63 1.13 -29.23
CA ASN A 36 8.86 -0.28 -28.93
C ASN A 36 7.54 -0.99 -28.68
N GLU A 37 7.35 -2.16 -29.27
CA GLU A 37 6.20 -3.01 -28.96
C GLU A 37 6.39 -3.71 -27.61
N LEU A 38 5.43 -3.53 -26.70
CA LEU A 38 5.37 -4.17 -25.40
C LEU A 38 4.12 -5.06 -25.31
N GLU A 39 4.27 -6.26 -24.79
CA GLU A 39 3.12 -7.09 -24.44
C GLU A 39 2.39 -6.47 -23.26
N LEU A 40 1.09 -6.16 -23.44
CA LEU A 40 0.24 -5.65 -22.36
C LEU A 40 -0.15 -6.81 -21.45
N SER A 41 0.04 -6.63 -20.15
CA SER A 41 -0.23 -7.61 -19.10
C SER A 41 -0.55 -6.88 -17.80
N ASN A 42 -0.95 -7.62 -16.78
CA ASN A 42 -1.12 -7.05 -15.42
C ASN A 42 0.17 -6.38 -14.90
N ALA A 43 1.34 -6.89 -15.27
CA ALA A 43 2.63 -6.36 -14.83
C ALA A 43 3.04 -5.10 -15.65
N THR A 44 2.86 -5.11 -16.98
CA THR A 44 3.30 -4.02 -17.84
C THR A 44 2.30 -2.87 -17.93
N PHE A 45 1.05 -3.09 -17.52
CA PHE A 45 0.02 -2.06 -17.53
C PHE A 45 0.43 -0.80 -16.77
N THR A 46 0.91 -0.95 -15.54
CA THR A 46 1.36 0.20 -14.74
C THR A 46 2.55 0.92 -15.40
N THR A 47 3.49 0.19 -15.98
CA THR A 47 4.63 0.78 -16.71
C THR A 47 4.16 1.67 -17.84
N LEU A 48 3.14 1.23 -18.62
CA LEU A 48 2.56 2.02 -19.70
C LEU A 48 1.79 3.25 -19.20
N LEU A 49 1.22 3.21 -17.99
CA LEU A 49 0.60 4.38 -17.38
C LEU A 49 1.61 5.42 -16.86
N HIS A 50 2.90 5.09 -16.78
CA HIS A 50 3.98 6.05 -16.51
C HIS A 50 4.54 6.70 -17.80
N ASP A 51 4.12 6.24 -18.97
CA ASP A 51 4.60 6.81 -20.24
C ASP A 51 4.25 8.32 -20.32
N PRO A 52 5.20 9.18 -20.71
CA PRO A 52 4.95 10.61 -20.83
C PRO A 52 3.93 10.97 -21.94
N VAL A 53 3.75 10.09 -22.94
CA VAL A 53 2.83 10.31 -24.06
C VAL A 53 1.40 9.96 -23.67
N PRO A 54 0.45 10.93 -23.63
CA PRO A 54 -0.94 10.70 -23.18
C PRO A 54 -1.67 9.62 -23.98
N GLU A 55 -1.44 9.56 -25.28
CA GLU A 55 -2.08 8.60 -26.19
C GLU A 55 -1.69 7.15 -25.88
N VAL A 56 -0.44 6.92 -25.41
CA VAL A 56 0.04 5.60 -24.96
C VAL A 56 -0.71 5.18 -23.71
N ARG A 57 -0.77 6.05 -22.70
CA ARG A 57 -1.50 5.79 -21.44
C ARG A 57 -2.96 5.48 -21.70
N LYS A 58 -3.62 6.31 -22.51
CA LYS A 58 -5.02 6.15 -22.91
C LYS A 58 -5.26 4.82 -23.63
N SER A 59 -4.44 4.52 -24.63
CA SER A 59 -4.56 3.27 -25.41
C SER A 59 -4.34 2.04 -24.53
N ALA A 60 -3.33 2.08 -23.65
CA ALA A 60 -3.08 1.01 -22.69
C ALA A 60 -4.29 0.78 -21.76
N PHE A 61 -4.89 1.86 -21.26
CA PHE A 61 -6.05 1.80 -20.39
C PHE A 61 -7.25 1.14 -21.07
N HIS A 62 -7.66 1.63 -22.22
CA HIS A 62 -8.83 1.08 -22.92
C HIS A 62 -8.62 -0.36 -23.38
N GLN A 63 -7.43 -0.68 -23.93
CA GLN A 63 -7.13 -2.05 -24.35
C GLN A 63 -7.08 -3.02 -23.17
N TYR A 64 -6.54 -2.60 -22.04
CA TYR A 64 -6.51 -3.39 -20.82
C TYR A 64 -7.92 -3.69 -20.30
N TYR A 65 -8.75 -2.65 -20.11
CA TYR A 65 -10.10 -2.83 -19.59
C TYR A 65 -11.06 -3.50 -20.58
N ALA A 66 -10.81 -3.46 -21.89
CA ALA A 66 -11.59 -4.22 -22.87
C ALA A 66 -11.58 -5.73 -22.58
N GLN A 67 -10.47 -6.26 -22.08
CA GLN A 67 -10.40 -7.67 -21.65
C GLN A 67 -11.22 -7.95 -20.41
N TYR A 68 -11.22 -7.05 -19.45
CA TYR A 68 -12.08 -7.17 -18.26
C TYR A 68 -13.56 -7.07 -18.61
N GLU A 69 -13.92 -6.21 -19.57
CA GLU A 69 -15.30 -6.13 -20.09
C GLU A 69 -15.76 -7.44 -20.71
N CYS A 70 -14.91 -8.08 -21.54
CA CYS A 70 -15.22 -9.39 -22.16
C CYS A 70 -15.50 -10.49 -21.11
N HIS A 71 -14.94 -10.37 -19.91
CA HIS A 71 -15.06 -11.37 -18.84
C HIS A 71 -15.84 -10.88 -17.61
N ALA A 72 -16.48 -9.71 -17.71
CA ALA A 72 -17.08 -9.00 -16.56
C ALA A 72 -18.11 -9.85 -15.80
N ASN A 73 -18.97 -10.59 -16.53
CA ASN A 73 -19.97 -11.46 -15.90
C ASN A 73 -19.33 -12.61 -15.08
N THR A 74 -18.26 -13.23 -15.59
CA THR A 74 -17.56 -14.30 -14.88
C THR A 74 -16.85 -13.76 -13.63
N LEU A 75 -16.20 -12.60 -13.76
CA LEU A 75 -15.53 -11.93 -12.65
C LEU A 75 -16.53 -11.45 -11.60
N ALA A 76 -17.67 -10.88 -12.01
CA ALA A 76 -18.74 -10.49 -11.09
C ALA A 76 -19.29 -11.70 -10.32
N ALA A 77 -19.55 -12.81 -11.01
CA ALA A 77 -20.03 -14.05 -10.37
C ALA A 77 -19.01 -14.63 -9.38
N THR A 78 -17.70 -14.58 -9.70
CA THR A 78 -16.66 -15.05 -8.76
C THR A 78 -16.53 -14.15 -7.55
N LEU A 79 -16.63 -12.82 -7.71
CA LEU A 79 -16.60 -11.85 -6.61
C LEU A 79 -17.84 -12.00 -5.71
N SER A 80 -19.05 -12.09 -6.31
CA SER A 80 -20.30 -12.34 -5.59
C SER A 80 -20.21 -13.61 -4.73
N GLY A 81 -19.78 -14.72 -5.34
CA GLY A 81 -19.61 -15.98 -4.61
C GLY A 81 -18.53 -15.91 -3.51
N SER A 82 -17.53 -15.02 -3.62
CA SER A 82 -16.59 -14.76 -2.54
C SER A 82 -17.25 -14.04 -1.37
N ASN A 83 -18.01 -12.97 -1.64
CA ASN A 83 -18.73 -12.21 -0.62
C ASN A 83 -19.80 -13.05 0.07
N GLU A 84 -20.56 -13.86 -0.69
CA GLU A 84 -21.54 -14.80 -0.14
C GLU A 84 -20.91 -15.83 0.80
N ARG A 85 -19.73 -16.35 0.42
CA ARG A 85 -18.96 -17.25 1.28
C ARG A 85 -18.59 -16.60 2.60
N ASP A 86 -18.13 -15.35 2.55
CA ASP A 86 -17.68 -14.61 3.74
C ASP A 86 -18.87 -14.28 4.66
N ALA A 87 -20.00 -13.84 4.09
CA ALA A 87 -21.25 -13.64 4.82
C ALA A 87 -21.78 -14.95 5.45
N TYR A 88 -21.73 -16.05 4.70
CA TYR A 88 -22.09 -17.38 5.23
C TYR A 88 -21.16 -17.79 6.39
N ALA A 89 -19.87 -17.62 6.23
CA ALA A 89 -18.89 -18.00 7.25
C ALA A 89 -19.05 -17.16 8.53
N ALA A 90 -19.34 -15.87 8.41
CA ALA A 90 -19.67 -15.00 9.54
C ALA A 90 -20.93 -15.47 10.28
N LYS A 91 -22.01 -15.73 9.53
CA LYS A 91 -23.27 -16.20 10.08
C LYS A 91 -23.15 -17.53 10.83
N VAL A 92 -22.45 -18.51 10.26
CA VAL A 92 -22.24 -19.83 10.90
C VAL A 92 -21.40 -19.74 12.17
N ARG A 93 -20.52 -18.77 12.26
CA ARG A 93 -19.68 -18.49 13.45
C ARG A 93 -20.30 -17.48 14.40
N CYS A 94 -21.55 -17.10 14.19
CA CYS A 94 -22.29 -16.15 15.02
C CYS A 94 -21.65 -14.76 15.13
N HIS A 95 -20.93 -14.31 14.08
CA HIS A 95 -20.53 -12.93 13.97
C HIS A 95 -21.67 -12.07 13.41
N PRO A 96 -21.79 -10.80 13.83
CA PRO A 96 -22.84 -9.91 13.33
C PRO A 96 -22.75 -9.63 11.83
N SER A 97 -21.50 -9.59 11.29
CA SER A 97 -21.20 -9.30 9.89
C SER A 97 -19.89 -9.95 9.44
N ALA A 98 -19.68 -10.00 8.12
CA ALA A 98 -18.44 -10.50 7.52
C ALA A 98 -17.22 -9.63 7.91
N VAL A 99 -17.40 -8.30 8.01
CA VAL A 99 -16.33 -7.42 8.45
C VAL A 99 -15.93 -7.70 9.89
N GLU A 100 -16.88 -7.85 10.82
CA GLU A 100 -16.56 -8.18 12.22
C GLU A 100 -15.93 -9.56 12.37
N ALA A 101 -16.34 -10.53 11.55
CA ALA A 101 -15.67 -11.83 11.48
C ALA A 101 -14.22 -11.73 11.03
N ALA A 102 -13.92 -10.86 10.06
CA ALA A 102 -12.56 -10.64 9.57
C ALA A 102 -11.68 -9.88 10.57
N LEU A 103 -12.25 -8.91 11.29
CA LEU A 103 -11.55 -8.10 12.30
C LEU A 103 -11.27 -8.89 13.60
N PHE A 104 -12.05 -9.94 13.86
CA PHE A 104 -11.97 -10.72 15.10
C PHE A 104 -10.58 -11.34 15.34
N ALA A 105 -9.90 -11.79 14.30
CA ALA A 105 -8.59 -12.43 14.42
C ALA A 105 -7.50 -11.52 15.02
N ASP A 106 -7.57 -10.22 14.76
CA ASP A 106 -6.65 -9.21 15.27
C ASP A 106 -7.24 -8.42 16.46
N ASN A 107 -8.44 -8.80 16.91
CA ASN A 107 -9.21 -8.10 17.95
C ASN A 107 -9.39 -6.60 17.66
N VAL A 108 -9.72 -6.29 16.40
CA VAL A 108 -9.93 -4.91 15.96
C VAL A 108 -11.41 -4.55 16.05
N PRO A 109 -11.81 -3.51 16.79
CA PRO A 109 -13.18 -3.02 16.80
C PRO A 109 -13.62 -2.50 15.42
N LEU A 110 -14.90 -2.70 15.06
CA LEU A 110 -15.48 -2.18 13.83
C LEU A 110 -15.29 -0.66 13.69
N ALA A 111 -15.29 0.05 14.83
CA ALA A 111 -15.08 1.50 14.88
C ALA A 111 -13.77 1.95 14.19
N VAL A 112 -12.70 1.17 14.27
CA VAL A 112 -11.42 1.47 13.57
C VAL A 112 -11.62 1.51 12.07
N TYR A 113 -12.37 0.54 11.53
CA TYR A 113 -12.66 0.45 10.10
C TYR A 113 -13.55 1.61 9.63
N ASP A 114 -14.63 1.87 10.36
CA ASP A 114 -15.60 2.91 10.01
C ASP A 114 -15.00 4.32 10.15
N GLN A 115 -14.16 4.56 11.18
CA GLN A 115 -13.46 5.83 11.37
C GLN A 115 -12.39 6.09 10.30
N LEU A 116 -11.69 5.04 9.82
CA LEU A 116 -10.76 5.17 8.71
C LEU A 116 -11.47 5.74 7.47
N ILE A 117 -12.62 5.15 7.10
CA ILE A 117 -13.41 5.62 5.96
C ILE A 117 -13.88 7.06 6.17
N ALA A 118 -14.41 7.36 7.35
CA ALA A 118 -14.90 8.70 7.68
C ALA A 118 -13.79 9.76 7.63
N ALA A 119 -12.60 9.46 8.17
CA ALA A 119 -11.46 10.35 8.15
C ALA A 119 -10.98 10.63 6.72
N VAL A 120 -10.86 9.60 5.88
CA VAL A 120 -10.45 9.79 4.48
C VAL A 120 -11.49 10.60 3.71
N ARG A 121 -12.78 10.31 3.88
CA ARG A 121 -13.85 11.08 3.23
C ARG A 121 -13.84 12.55 3.62
N ALA A 122 -13.53 12.88 4.87
CA ALA A 122 -13.41 14.26 5.33
C ALA A 122 -12.26 15.05 4.66
N HIS A 123 -11.21 14.35 4.18
CA HIS A 123 -10.04 14.96 3.55
C HIS A 123 -10.03 14.89 2.02
N LEU A 124 -11.08 14.36 1.38
CA LEU A 124 -11.17 14.29 -0.09
C LEU A 124 -11.00 15.65 -0.81
N PRO A 125 -11.35 16.80 -0.25
CA PRO A 125 -11.04 18.09 -0.89
C PRO A 125 -9.56 18.30 -1.22
N SER A 126 -8.64 17.83 -0.36
CA SER A 126 -7.19 17.88 -0.64
C SER A 126 -6.77 16.92 -1.76
N VAL A 127 -7.46 15.79 -1.88
CA VAL A 127 -7.24 14.80 -2.96
C VAL A 127 -7.71 15.38 -4.30
N HIS A 128 -8.87 16.00 -4.32
CA HIS A 128 -9.40 16.68 -5.52
C HIS A 128 -8.48 17.82 -5.97
N ARG A 129 -7.93 18.60 -5.01
CA ARG A 129 -6.92 19.64 -5.29
C ARG A 129 -5.67 19.04 -5.92
N TYR A 130 -5.21 17.88 -5.45
CA TYR A 130 -4.06 17.21 -6.04
C TYR A 130 -4.31 16.76 -7.48
N TYR A 131 -5.50 16.22 -7.81
CA TYR A 131 -5.83 15.88 -9.18
C TYR A 131 -5.92 17.10 -10.09
N GLU A 132 -6.49 18.21 -9.60
CA GLU A 132 -6.49 19.46 -10.36
C GLU A 132 -5.08 20.02 -10.56
N LEU A 133 -4.21 19.94 -9.55
CA LEU A 133 -2.80 20.30 -9.68
C LEU A 133 -2.12 19.45 -10.76
N ARG A 134 -2.32 18.13 -10.75
CA ARG A 134 -1.80 17.23 -11.79
C ARG A 134 -2.28 17.63 -13.19
N ARG A 135 -3.58 17.87 -13.35
CA ARG A 135 -4.17 18.30 -14.63
C ARG A 135 -3.45 19.52 -15.20
N ARG A 136 -3.25 20.54 -14.36
CA ARG A 136 -2.57 21.78 -14.75
C ARG A 136 -1.08 21.55 -15.10
N LEU A 137 -0.36 20.84 -14.26
CA LEU A 137 1.07 20.61 -14.46
C LEU A 137 1.37 19.72 -15.67
N LEU A 138 0.48 18.78 -16.00
CA LEU A 138 0.58 17.95 -17.19
C LEU A 138 0.04 18.61 -18.46
N GLY A 139 -0.56 19.82 -18.34
CA GLY A 139 -1.12 20.55 -19.48
C GLY A 139 -2.32 19.86 -20.12
N LEU A 140 -3.13 19.13 -19.34
CA LEU A 140 -4.27 18.38 -19.83
C LEU A 140 -5.55 19.22 -19.79
N ASP A 141 -6.40 19.07 -20.81
CA ASP A 141 -7.75 19.64 -20.79
C ASP A 141 -8.63 18.95 -19.76
N GLU A 142 -8.58 17.62 -19.71
CA GLU A 142 -9.27 16.76 -18.76
C GLU A 142 -8.26 15.77 -18.15
N ILE A 143 -8.46 15.41 -16.89
CA ILE A 143 -7.64 14.39 -16.22
C ILE A 143 -8.44 13.10 -16.09
N HIS A 144 -7.80 12.01 -16.47
CA HIS A 144 -8.33 10.66 -16.41
C HIS A 144 -7.51 9.77 -15.47
N HIS A 145 -8.03 8.59 -15.14
CA HIS A 145 -7.34 7.65 -14.26
C HIS A 145 -5.94 7.27 -14.79
N TYR A 146 -5.77 7.11 -16.07
CA TYR A 146 -4.48 6.78 -16.70
C TYR A 146 -3.46 7.93 -16.61
N ASP A 147 -3.86 9.14 -16.24
CA ASP A 147 -2.96 10.28 -16.03
C ASP A 147 -2.46 10.40 -14.58
N CYS A 148 -2.98 9.56 -13.67
CA CYS A 148 -2.64 9.63 -12.24
C CYS A 148 -1.27 9.03 -11.90
N TYR A 149 -0.61 8.35 -12.83
CA TYR A 149 0.61 7.59 -12.58
C TYR A 149 1.86 8.22 -13.19
N VAL A 150 1.71 9.01 -14.26
CA VAL A 150 2.84 9.68 -14.88
C VAL A 150 3.54 10.63 -13.89
N PRO A 151 4.88 10.60 -13.77
CA PRO A 151 5.62 11.47 -12.86
C PRO A 151 5.37 12.95 -13.17
N LEU A 152 5.10 13.76 -12.14
CA LEU A 152 4.99 15.22 -12.27
C LEU A 152 6.35 15.91 -12.35
N VAL A 153 7.36 15.29 -11.75
CA VAL A 153 8.74 15.76 -11.75
C VAL A 153 9.57 14.72 -12.49
N PRO A 154 10.37 15.10 -13.49
CA PRO A 154 11.30 14.17 -14.13
C PRO A 154 12.20 13.52 -13.09
N GLU A 155 12.47 12.22 -13.29
CA GLU A 155 13.39 11.48 -12.44
C GLU A 155 14.71 12.24 -12.25
N LEU A 156 15.19 12.22 -11.03
CA LEU A 156 16.51 12.75 -10.73
C LEU A 156 17.54 11.70 -11.17
N GLU A 157 18.47 12.10 -12.02
CA GLU A 157 19.60 11.24 -12.39
C GLU A 157 20.57 11.12 -11.19
N GLN A 158 20.13 10.44 -10.14
CA GLN A 158 20.93 10.13 -8.97
C GLN A 158 21.26 8.64 -8.97
N LYS A 159 22.52 8.31 -8.78
CA LYS A 159 22.97 6.94 -8.59
C LYS A 159 23.37 6.76 -7.14
N HIS A 160 22.95 5.64 -6.58
CA HIS A 160 23.35 5.21 -5.25
C HIS A 160 23.94 3.82 -5.36
N THR A 161 25.24 3.71 -5.14
CA THR A 161 25.84 2.38 -4.94
C THR A 161 25.22 1.72 -3.71
N TRP A 162 25.35 0.42 -3.60
CA TRP A 162 24.87 -0.32 -2.45
C TRP A 162 25.35 0.26 -1.11
N ASP A 163 26.63 0.64 -1.05
CA ASP A 163 27.24 1.20 0.17
C ASP A 163 26.73 2.62 0.49
N GLU A 164 26.52 3.44 -0.52
CA GLU A 164 25.90 4.77 -0.37
C GLU A 164 24.44 4.66 0.09
N ALA A 165 23.67 3.71 -0.46
CA ALA A 165 22.31 3.45 -0.03
C ALA A 165 22.23 3.03 1.45
N ILE A 166 23.14 2.14 1.90
CA ILE A 166 23.23 1.77 3.33
C ILE A 166 23.56 2.99 4.18
N GLN A 167 24.54 3.79 3.76
CA GLN A 167 24.93 4.99 4.51
C GLN A 167 23.75 5.96 4.64
N GLU A 168 23.04 6.25 3.56
CA GLU A 168 21.87 7.14 3.54
C GLU A 168 20.77 6.62 4.48
N ILE A 169 20.49 5.31 4.45
CA ILE A 169 19.51 4.68 5.32
C ILE A 169 19.93 4.79 6.79
N VAL A 170 21.19 4.44 7.12
CA VAL A 170 21.67 4.48 8.51
C VAL A 170 21.69 5.92 9.05
N GLU A 171 22.08 6.90 8.23
CA GLU A 171 22.02 8.32 8.58
C GLU A 171 20.57 8.76 8.86
N SER A 172 19.64 8.33 8.04
CA SER A 172 18.21 8.67 8.21
C SER A 172 17.61 8.09 9.49
N LEU A 173 18.12 6.96 9.95
CA LEU A 173 17.63 6.23 11.13
C LEU A 173 18.31 6.60 12.45
N GLN A 174 19.23 7.58 12.44
CA GLN A 174 19.90 8.06 13.67
C GLN A 174 18.95 8.44 14.83
N PRO A 175 17.72 8.94 14.59
CA PRO A 175 16.74 9.14 15.67
C PRO A 175 16.39 7.86 16.47
N LEU A 176 16.64 6.65 15.93
CA LEU A 176 16.43 5.38 16.62
C LEU A 176 17.57 4.96 17.54
N GLY A 177 18.66 5.75 17.56
CA GLY A 177 19.82 5.55 18.42
C GLY A 177 20.86 4.59 17.86
N ALA A 178 22.09 4.70 18.40
CA ALA A 178 23.25 4.00 17.90
C ALA A 178 23.09 2.47 17.91
N ALA A 179 22.52 1.89 18.96
CA ALA A 179 22.36 0.43 19.06
C ALA A 179 21.50 -0.16 17.92
N TYR A 180 20.43 0.55 17.52
CA TYR A 180 19.62 0.16 16.37
C TYR A 180 20.40 0.29 15.06
N CYS A 181 21.05 1.44 14.85
CA CYS A 181 21.79 1.75 13.64
C CYS A 181 22.98 0.81 13.43
N ASP A 182 23.78 0.56 14.47
CA ASP A 182 24.95 -0.31 14.42
C ASP A 182 24.57 -1.76 14.08
N GLN A 183 23.49 -2.26 14.68
CA GLN A 183 22.99 -3.61 14.39
C GLN A 183 22.49 -3.73 12.94
N LEU A 184 21.72 -2.75 12.47
CA LEU A 184 21.24 -2.72 11.09
C LEU A 184 22.38 -2.60 10.09
N GLU A 185 23.32 -1.68 10.29
CA GLU A 185 24.47 -1.49 9.40
C GLU A 185 25.32 -2.76 9.30
N ALA A 186 25.60 -3.38 10.43
CA ALA A 186 26.34 -4.65 10.46
C ALA A 186 25.65 -5.75 9.66
N GLY A 187 24.32 -5.83 9.73
CA GLY A 187 23.51 -6.78 8.98
C GLY A 187 23.52 -6.50 7.47
N LEU A 188 23.24 -5.27 7.05
CA LEU A 188 23.16 -4.86 5.64
C LEU A 188 24.52 -4.95 4.94
N ARG A 189 25.62 -4.56 5.60
CA ARG A 189 26.98 -4.73 5.07
C ARG A 189 27.44 -6.18 5.12
N GLY A 190 26.87 -6.97 6.04
CA GLY A 190 27.18 -8.36 6.26
C GLY A 190 26.49 -9.30 5.27
N ARG A 191 25.76 -10.26 5.81
CA ARG A 191 25.17 -11.38 5.03
C ARG A 191 23.64 -11.41 5.03
N TRP A 192 22.97 -10.36 5.46
CA TRP A 192 21.51 -10.32 5.47
C TRP A 192 20.90 -10.22 4.06
N CYS A 193 21.63 -9.65 3.09
CA CYS A 193 21.05 -9.25 1.79
C CYS A 193 21.57 -10.11 0.63
N ASP A 194 20.65 -10.70 -0.11
CA ASP A 194 20.86 -11.11 -1.50
C ASP A 194 20.50 -9.92 -2.40
N ARG A 195 21.52 -9.20 -2.87
CA ARG A 195 21.45 -7.79 -3.29
C ARG A 195 20.91 -7.57 -4.70
N TYR A 196 21.49 -8.28 -5.68
CA TYR A 196 21.36 -7.92 -7.09
C TYR A 196 20.49 -8.90 -7.88
N PRO A 197 19.89 -8.45 -9.01
CA PRO A 197 19.16 -9.34 -9.91
C PRO A 197 20.06 -10.45 -10.45
N ASN A 198 19.50 -11.63 -10.64
CA ASN A 198 20.18 -12.78 -11.21
C ASN A 198 19.20 -13.66 -11.99
N VAL A 199 19.70 -14.44 -12.93
CA VAL A 199 18.88 -15.38 -13.71
C VAL A 199 18.22 -16.41 -12.79
N GLY A 200 16.90 -16.52 -12.89
CA GLY A 200 16.10 -17.43 -12.06
C GLY A 200 15.76 -16.92 -10.65
N LYS A 201 16.24 -15.72 -10.28
CA LYS A 201 15.86 -15.07 -9.02
C LYS A 201 14.45 -14.52 -9.08
N GLN A 202 13.70 -14.66 -7.99
CA GLN A 202 12.37 -14.07 -7.86
C GLN A 202 12.45 -12.54 -7.94
N SER A 203 11.51 -11.93 -8.65
CA SER A 203 11.35 -10.47 -8.72
C SER A 203 10.80 -9.89 -7.42
N GLY A 204 10.98 -8.58 -7.24
CA GLY A 204 10.54 -7.85 -6.05
C GLY A 204 11.59 -7.87 -4.95
N ALA A 205 11.14 -7.56 -3.74
CA ALA A 205 11.93 -7.61 -2.50
C ALA A 205 11.08 -8.17 -1.38
N PHE A 206 11.71 -8.79 -0.39
CA PHE A 206 11.07 -9.18 0.86
C PHE A 206 12.10 -9.45 1.95
N SER A 207 11.71 -9.24 3.21
CA SER A 207 12.45 -9.68 4.38
C SER A 207 11.84 -10.96 4.95
N SER A 208 12.70 -11.89 5.37
CA SER A 208 12.30 -13.15 6.02
C SER A 208 13.31 -13.52 7.10
N GLY A 209 12.82 -13.90 8.27
CA GLY A 209 13.64 -14.36 9.38
C GLY A 209 12.93 -15.43 10.18
N THR A 210 13.69 -16.16 10.99
CA THR A 210 13.19 -17.09 11.98
C THR A 210 13.63 -16.66 13.37
N TYR A 211 13.09 -17.30 14.41
CA TYR A 211 13.36 -16.93 15.79
C TYR A 211 14.84 -16.92 16.16
N ASP A 212 15.59 -17.88 15.66
CA ASP A 212 17.00 -18.15 15.99
C ASP A 212 17.97 -17.90 14.82
N SER A 213 17.51 -17.22 13.76
CA SER A 213 18.33 -16.82 12.62
C SER A 213 18.42 -15.31 12.50
N ASP A 214 19.41 -14.84 11.75
CA ASP A 214 19.39 -13.48 11.23
C ASP A 214 18.20 -13.30 10.28
N PRO A 215 17.65 -12.07 10.17
CA PRO A 215 16.70 -11.76 9.11
C PRO A 215 17.44 -11.69 7.77
N TYR A 216 16.79 -12.20 6.71
CA TYR A 216 17.36 -12.18 5.35
C TYR A 216 16.48 -11.36 4.44
N ILE A 217 17.12 -10.54 3.60
CA ILE A 217 16.47 -9.66 2.63
C ILE A 217 16.81 -10.16 1.22
N LEU A 218 15.79 -10.48 0.43
CA LEU A 218 15.93 -10.61 -1.01
C LEU A 218 15.69 -9.24 -1.64
N MET A 219 16.64 -8.78 -2.46
CA MET A 219 16.55 -7.54 -3.24
C MET A 219 16.88 -7.80 -4.70
N ASN A 220 16.46 -6.91 -5.58
CA ASN A 220 16.91 -6.78 -6.97
C ASN A 220 17.40 -5.35 -7.20
N PHE A 221 18.41 -4.95 -6.42
CA PHE A 221 18.89 -3.58 -6.34
C PHE A 221 19.53 -3.10 -7.65
N GLN A 222 19.18 -1.89 -8.06
CA GLN A 222 19.74 -1.16 -9.19
C GLN A 222 20.14 0.23 -8.72
N GLU A 223 21.35 0.65 -9.05
CA GLU A 223 21.97 1.87 -8.50
C GLU A 223 21.35 3.17 -9.03
N ASP A 224 20.69 3.11 -10.17
CA ASP A 224 20.06 4.25 -10.84
C ASP A 224 18.56 4.39 -10.51
N VAL A 225 18.03 3.59 -9.57
CA VAL A 225 16.63 3.59 -9.16
C VAL A 225 16.53 3.98 -7.68
N ILE A 226 16.17 5.23 -7.41
CA ILE A 226 16.01 5.73 -6.02
C ILE A 226 14.99 4.94 -5.21
N GLU A 227 13.93 4.41 -5.85
CA GLU A 227 12.94 3.57 -5.20
C GLU A 227 13.55 2.31 -4.58
N HIS A 228 14.70 1.82 -5.08
CA HIS A 228 15.39 0.68 -4.48
C HIS A 228 16.08 1.04 -3.15
N VAL A 229 16.44 2.31 -2.92
CA VAL A 229 16.90 2.78 -1.60
C VAL A 229 15.74 2.76 -0.60
N PHE A 230 14.55 3.23 -1.01
CA PHE A 230 13.35 3.16 -0.18
C PHE A 230 12.91 1.72 0.10
N THR A 231 12.97 0.86 -0.92
CA THR A 231 12.67 -0.57 -0.76
C THR A 231 13.63 -1.22 0.24
N LEU A 232 14.93 -0.90 0.17
CA LEU A 232 15.91 -1.42 1.13
C LEU A 232 15.62 -0.91 2.55
N ALA A 233 15.26 0.37 2.71
CA ALA A 233 14.86 0.93 4.01
C ALA A 233 13.60 0.24 4.56
N HIS A 234 12.63 -0.08 3.70
CA HIS A 234 11.42 -0.81 4.01
C HIS A 234 11.74 -2.23 4.53
N GLU A 235 12.48 -3.02 3.76
CA GLU A 235 12.85 -4.38 4.14
C GLU A 235 13.76 -4.41 5.39
N ALA A 236 14.59 -3.38 5.56
CA ALA A 236 15.37 -3.17 6.78
C ALA A 236 14.48 -2.96 8.01
N GLY A 237 13.34 -2.28 7.85
CA GLY A 237 12.35 -2.10 8.92
C GLY A 237 11.74 -3.43 9.35
N HIS A 238 11.31 -4.26 8.40
CA HIS A 238 10.85 -5.63 8.68
C HIS A 238 11.92 -6.47 9.36
N SER A 239 13.16 -6.39 8.87
CA SER A 239 14.28 -7.14 9.44
C SER A 239 14.55 -6.77 10.89
N MET A 240 14.59 -5.49 11.20
CA MET A 240 14.80 -5.02 12.57
C MET A 240 13.61 -5.32 13.48
N HIS A 241 12.37 -5.23 12.99
CA HIS A 241 11.19 -5.64 13.75
C HIS A 241 11.27 -7.12 14.13
N THR A 242 11.56 -7.99 13.16
CA THR A 242 11.73 -9.44 13.38
C THR A 242 12.86 -9.72 14.39
N ARG A 243 14.00 -9.05 14.24
CA ARG A 243 15.16 -9.25 15.11
C ARG A 243 14.87 -8.78 16.54
N LEU A 244 14.37 -7.56 16.73
CA LEU A 244 14.08 -7.02 18.06
C LEU A 244 12.98 -7.80 18.77
N SER A 245 11.98 -8.28 18.05
CA SER A 245 10.94 -9.12 18.60
C SER A 245 11.49 -10.49 19.03
N ALA A 246 12.31 -11.15 18.20
CA ALA A 246 12.93 -12.43 18.53
C ALA A 246 13.89 -12.33 19.72
N ASP A 247 14.64 -11.23 19.83
CA ASP A 247 15.57 -11.01 20.95
C ASP A 247 14.85 -10.74 22.29
N ALA A 248 13.64 -10.17 22.25
CA ALA A 248 12.91 -9.75 23.44
C ALA A 248 11.83 -10.74 23.89
N GLN A 249 11.26 -11.54 22.99
CA GLN A 249 10.12 -12.42 23.25
C GLN A 249 10.52 -13.88 23.24
N PRO A 250 9.86 -14.73 24.03
CA PRO A 250 10.00 -16.17 23.87
C PRO A 250 9.42 -16.61 22.52
N PHE A 251 9.86 -17.76 22.00
CA PHE A 251 9.49 -18.27 20.67
C PHE A 251 8.00 -18.16 20.33
N GLN A 252 7.11 -18.45 21.30
CA GLN A 252 5.65 -18.41 21.09
C GLN A 252 5.10 -17.02 20.82
N TYR A 253 5.80 -15.96 21.25
CA TYR A 253 5.35 -14.57 21.15
C TYR A 253 6.23 -13.72 20.23
N ALA A 254 7.29 -14.29 19.65
CA ALA A 254 8.22 -13.53 18.81
C ALA A 254 7.64 -13.12 17.45
N GLY A 255 6.66 -13.86 16.91
CA GLY A 255 5.95 -13.46 15.71
C GLY A 255 5.01 -12.26 15.99
N TYR A 256 4.84 -11.39 15.00
CA TYR A 256 3.89 -10.29 15.05
C TYR A 256 2.85 -10.42 13.93
N THR A 257 1.68 -9.78 14.12
CA THR A 257 0.58 -9.90 13.14
C THR A 257 0.82 -8.99 11.94
N ILE A 258 0.22 -9.37 10.80
CA ILE A 258 0.26 -8.56 9.57
C ILE A 258 -0.31 -7.15 9.78
N PHE A 259 -1.14 -6.93 10.79
CA PHE A 259 -1.71 -5.64 11.12
C PHE A 259 -0.63 -4.60 11.46
N VAL A 260 0.43 -5.01 12.14
CA VAL A 260 1.55 -4.14 12.57
C VAL A 260 2.83 -4.33 11.76
N ALA A 261 2.86 -5.31 10.87
CA ALA A 261 4.06 -5.63 10.10
C ALA A 261 4.58 -4.42 9.30
N GLU A 262 3.67 -3.73 8.61
CA GLU A 262 4.02 -2.59 7.76
C GLU A 262 4.32 -1.30 8.54
N VAL A 263 4.06 -1.27 9.84
CA VAL A 263 4.35 -0.08 10.65
C VAL A 263 5.85 0.17 10.74
N ALA A 264 6.65 -0.87 10.99
CA ALA A 264 8.10 -0.74 11.11
C ALA A 264 8.79 -0.41 9.77
N SER A 265 8.34 -1.06 8.69
CA SER A 265 8.88 -0.86 7.34
C SER A 265 8.60 0.55 6.83
N THR A 266 7.34 0.98 6.88
CA THR A 266 6.94 2.32 6.43
C THR A 266 7.43 3.42 7.38
N PHE A 267 7.68 3.13 8.66
CA PHE A 267 8.34 4.07 9.58
C PHE A 267 9.76 4.42 9.09
N ASN A 268 10.54 3.44 8.68
CA ASN A 268 11.87 3.68 8.11
C ASN A 268 11.80 4.55 6.85
N GLU A 269 10.81 4.30 5.99
CA GLU A 269 10.58 5.16 4.81
C GLU A 269 10.23 6.61 5.21
N GLN A 270 9.46 6.83 6.28
CA GLN A 270 9.15 8.18 6.77
C GLN A 270 10.42 8.90 7.25
N LEU A 271 11.30 8.23 8.00
CA LEU A 271 12.56 8.81 8.42
C LEU A 271 13.48 9.11 7.23
N LEU A 272 13.58 8.21 6.26
CA LEU A 272 14.34 8.42 5.03
C LEU A 272 13.78 9.61 4.23
N THR A 273 12.48 9.73 4.08
CA THR A 273 11.85 10.88 3.41
C THR A 273 12.20 12.19 4.10
N ARG A 274 12.09 12.25 5.43
CA ARG A 274 12.45 13.45 6.22
C ARG A 274 13.94 13.81 6.06
N HIS A 275 14.81 12.82 6.08
CA HIS A 275 16.24 12.98 5.91
C HIS A 275 16.57 13.54 4.52
N LEU A 276 16.03 12.95 3.46
CA LEU A 276 16.22 13.43 2.09
C LEU A 276 15.64 14.85 1.88
N LEU A 277 14.50 15.18 2.48
CA LEU A 277 13.94 16.53 2.45
C LEU A 277 14.85 17.55 3.15
N SER A 278 15.54 17.15 4.22
CA SER A 278 16.49 18.03 4.92
C SER A 278 17.78 18.29 4.14
N LYS A 279 18.17 17.36 3.26
CA LYS A 279 19.34 17.44 2.38
C LYS A 279 19.04 18.03 1.00
N ALA A 280 17.75 18.18 0.64
CA ALA A 280 17.36 18.70 -0.67
C ALA A 280 17.87 20.13 -0.88
N ASP A 281 18.77 20.32 -1.84
CA ASP A 281 19.47 21.57 -2.15
C ASP A 281 18.84 22.35 -3.32
N SER A 282 17.85 21.77 -4.00
CA SER A 282 17.13 22.40 -5.09
C SER A 282 15.60 22.24 -5.00
N PRO A 283 14.81 23.22 -5.52
CA PRO A 283 13.37 23.07 -5.59
C PRO A 283 12.92 21.83 -6.37
N LYS A 284 13.65 21.44 -7.42
CA LYS A 284 13.35 20.25 -8.22
C LYS A 284 13.49 18.97 -7.39
N GLN A 285 14.60 18.83 -6.66
CA GLN A 285 14.87 17.68 -5.80
C GLN A 285 13.81 17.60 -4.69
N ARG A 286 13.50 18.72 -4.05
CA ARG A 286 12.46 18.80 -3.02
C ARG A 286 11.09 18.40 -3.57
N ALA A 287 10.71 18.91 -4.75
CA ALA A 287 9.46 18.56 -5.42
C ALA A 287 9.37 17.06 -5.76
N ALA A 288 10.46 16.43 -6.17
CA ALA A 288 10.48 14.99 -6.47
C ALA A 288 10.21 14.15 -5.21
N ILE A 289 10.86 14.47 -4.08
CA ILE A 289 10.66 13.76 -2.81
C ILE A 289 9.23 13.97 -2.30
N ILE A 290 8.71 15.20 -2.36
CA ILE A 290 7.33 15.52 -1.98
C ILE A 290 6.33 14.76 -2.86
N SER A 291 6.52 14.75 -4.17
CA SER A 291 5.64 14.02 -5.10
C SER A 291 5.59 12.54 -4.76
N ARG A 292 6.74 11.93 -4.43
CA ARG A 292 6.80 10.53 -3.98
C ARG A 292 5.99 10.30 -2.69
N GLU A 293 6.15 11.17 -1.68
CA GLU A 293 5.41 11.05 -0.40
C GLU A 293 3.89 11.21 -0.62
N ILE A 294 3.47 12.15 -1.46
CA ILE A 294 2.07 12.34 -1.87
C ILE A 294 1.53 11.06 -2.51
N ASP A 295 2.26 10.48 -3.47
CA ASP A 295 1.81 9.28 -4.17
C ASP A 295 1.79 8.06 -3.25
N ALA A 296 2.70 7.94 -2.28
CA ALA A 296 2.68 6.89 -1.26
C ALA A 296 1.42 6.98 -0.38
N ILE A 297 1.09 8.18 0.14
CA ILE A 297 -0.12 8.39 0.95
C ILE A 297 -1.37 8.16 0.11
N ARG A 298 -1.41 8.67 -1.13
CA ARG A 298 -2.53 8.47 -2.05
C ARG A 298 -2.78 6.99 -2.33
N ALA A 299 -1.74 6.23 -2.66
CA ALA A 299 -1.86 4.81 -3.01
C ALA A 299 -2.17 3.93 -1.80
N THR A 300 -1.57 4.23 -0.64
CA THR A 300 -1.60 3.35 0.53
C THR A 300 -2.70 3.72 1.53
N ILE A 301 -3.02 5.00 1.70
CA ILE A 301 -4.13 5.41 2.60
C ILE A 301 -5.40 5.63 1.79
N ILE A 302 -5.39 6.56 0.85
CA ILE A 302 -6.62 7.04 0.20
C ILE A 302 -7.23 5.95 -0.70
N ARG A 303 -6.44 5.36 -1.58
CA ARG A 303 -6.93 4.32 -2.50
C ARG A 303 -7.28 3.01 -1.78
N GLN A 304 -6.48 2.60 -0.79
CA GLN A 304 -6.80 1.39 -0.03
C GLN A 304 -8.06 1.57 0.83
N THR A 305 -8.31 2.77 1.33
CA THR A 305 -9.58 3.07 2.03
C THR A 305 -10.76 3.06 1.08
N MET A 306 -10.63 3.56 -0.15
CA MET A 306 -11.67 3.43 -1.18
C MET A 306 -11.99 1.94 -1.45
N PHE A 307 -10.97 1.09 -1.53
CA PHE A 307 -11.18 -0.36 -1.69
C PHE A 307 -11.83 -0.98 -0.45
N ALA A 308 -11.41 -0.58 0.76
CA ALA A 308 -12.04 -1.03 2.00
C ALA A 308 -13.52 -0.63 2.04
N GLU A 309 -13.86 0.57 1.63
CA GLU A 309 -15.23 1.03 1.55
C GLU A 309 -16.05 0.25 0.53
N PHE A 310 -15.48 -0.11 -0.63
CA PHE A 310 -16.11 -1.00 -1.58
C PHE A 310 -16.38 -2.39 -0.98
N GLU A 311 -15.43 -2.96 -0.23
CA GLU A 311 -15.65 -4.22 0.48
C GLU A 311 -16.80 -4.11 1.49
N ARG A 312 -16.86 -3.01 2.23
CA ARG A 312 -17.96 -2.74 3.19
C ARG A 312 -19.31 -2.68 2.50
N MET A 313 -19.40 -1.97 1.36
CA MET A 313 -20.63 -1.81 0.59
C MET A 313 -21.06 -3.10 -0.09
N SER A 314 -20.16 -3.82 -0.72
CA SER A 314 -20.46 -5.05 -1.47
C SER A 314 -20.87 -6.21 -0.56
N HIS A 315 -20.21 -6.38 0.60
CA HIS A 315 -20.63 -7.37 1.61
C HIS A 315 -21.95 -6.97 2.26
N GLY A 316 -22.15 -5.69 2.57
CA GLY A 316 -23.42 -5.21 3.12
C GLY A 316 -24.61 -5.45 2.20
N ALA A 317 -24.45 -5.34 0.88
CA ALA A 317 -25.48 -5.71 -0.09
C ALA A 317 -25.84 -7.20 0.00
N VAL A 318 -24.83 -8.07 0.02
CA VAL A 318 -25.05 -9.54 0.17
C VAL A 318 -25.71 -9.88 1.50
N GLU A 319 -25.26 -9.28 2.60
CA GLU A 319 -25.79 -9.52 3.95
C GLU A 319 -27.25 -9.05 4.11
N SER A 320 -27.64 -8.00 3.38
CA SER A 320 -29.03 -7.52 3.32
C SER A 320 -29.92 -8.34 2.38
N GLY A 321 -29.35 -9.32 1.66
CA GLY A 321 -30.06 -10.15 0.69
C GLY A 321 -30.19 -9.53 -0.71
N GLU A 322 -29.46 -8.45 -1.00
CA GLU A 322 -29.38 -7.86 -2.34
C GLU A 322 -28.42 -8.70 -3.21
N PRO A 323 -28.80 -9.07 -4.45
CA PRO A 323 -27.91 -9.79 -5.33
C PRO A 323 -26.76 -8.87 -5.82
N LEU A 324 -25.53 -9.33 -5.68
CA LEU A 324 -24.35 -8.60 -6.13
C LEU A 324 -24.11 -8.88 -7.64
N THR A 325 -24.98 -8.31 -8.49
CA THR A 325 -24.86 -8.40 -9.95
C THR A 325 -23.75 -7.53 -10.50
N LEU A 326 -23.37 -7.71 -11.77
CA LEU A 326 -22.39 -6.86 -12.44
C LEU A 326 -22.82 -5.38 -12.39
N GLU A 327 -24.10 -5.08 -12.66
CA GLU A 327 -24.64 -3.72 -12.62
C GLU A 327 -24.55 -3.12 -11.21
N LYS A 328 -24.84 -3.93 -10.17
CA LYS A 328 -24.71 -3.49 -8.78
C LYS A 328 -23.24 -3.18 -8.44
N ILE A 329 -22.30 -4.06 -8.83
CA ILE A 329 -20.87 -3.86 -8.63
C ILE A 329 -20.42 -2.55 -9.29
N ARG A 330 -20.76 -2.34 -10.55
CA ARG A 330 -20.44 -1.10 -11.28
C ARG A 330 -21.02 0.13 -10.60
N SER A 331 -22.28 0.06 -10.19
CA SER A 331 -22.96 1.18 -9.51
C SER A 331 -22.28 1.57 -8.21
N LEU A 332 -21.97 0.58 -7.34
CA LEU A 332 -21.26 0.82 -6.09
C LEU A 332 -19.86 1.41 -6.35
N TYR A 333 -19.15 0.88 -7.34
CA TYR A 333 -17.81 1.35 -7.64
C TYR A 333 -17.82 2.75 -8.27
N ARG A 334 -18.77 3.06 -9.15
CA ARG A 334 -18.95 4.42 -9.71
C ARG A 334 -19.24 5.45 -8.61
N GLU A 335 -20.06 5.12 -7.62
CA GLU A 335 -20.30 6.00 -6.47
C GLU A 335 -19.00 6.38 -5.77
N LEU A 336 -18.14 5.39 -5.52
CA LEU A 336 -16.84 5.60 -4.89
C LEU A 336 -15.88 6.40 -5.80
N LEU A 337 -15.81 6.07 -7.09
CA LEU A 337 -15.01 6.84 -8.04
C LEU A 337 -15.41 8.32 -8.03
N THR A 338 -16.72 8.60 -8.10
CA THR A 338 -17.24 9.97 -8.08
C THR A 338 -16.85 10.69 -6.79
N ALA A 339 -16.97 10.03 -5.65
CA ALA A 339 -16.62 10.63 -4.36
C ALA A 339 -15.12 10.89 -4.22
N TYR A 340 -14.28 9.89 -4.54
CA TYR A 340 -12.84 9.96 -4.27
C TYR A 340 -12.05 10.76 -5.29
N PHE A 341 -12.49 10.82 -6.55
CA PHE A 341 -11.82 11.60 -7.58
C PHE A 341 -12.39 13.00 -7.76
N GLY A 342 -13.66 13.23 -7.37
CA GLY A 342 -14.32 14.53 -7.43
C GLY A 342 -14.87 14.89 -8.82
N THR A 343 -15.60 16.01 -8.87
CA THR A 343 -16.34 16.46 -10.06
C THR A 343 -15.45 17.01 -11.18
N GLY A 344 -14.21 17.36 -10.88
CA GLY A 344 -13.22 17.83 -11.87
C GLY A 344 -12.45 16.71 -12.58
N PHE A 345 -12.81 15.46 -12.31
CA PHE A 345 -12.13 14.29 -12.84
C PHE A 345 -13.01 13.54 -13.85
N SER A 346 -12.47 13.23 -15.03
CA SER A 346 -13.18 12.48 -16.07
C SER A 346 -13.10 10.98 -15.82
N ILE A 347 -14.24 10.40 -15.43
CA ILE A 347 -14.34 8.97 -15.10
C ILE A 347 -14.76 8.20 -16.35
N ASP A 348 -13.83 7.45 -16.94
CA ASP A 348 -14.12 6.51 -18.02
C ASP A 348 -15.02 5.37 -17.51
N GLN A 349 -15.97 4.94 -18.32
CA GLN A 349 -16.93 3.89 -17.94
C GLN A 349 -16.24 2.57 -17.60
N GLU A 350 -15.15 2.26 -18.28
CA GLU A 350 -14.35 1.06 -18.07
C GLU A 350 -13.73 0.99 -16.67
N LEU A 351 -13.47 2.15 -16.06
CA LEU A 351 -12.91 2.20 -14.71
C LEU A 351 -13.84 1.59 -13.64
N GLU A 352 -15.14 1.51 -13.91
CA GLU A 352 -16.09 0.80 -13.03
C GLU A 352 -15.75 -0.68 -12.84
N LEU A 353 -14.99 -1.26 -13.77
CA LEU A 353 -14.50 -2.64 -13.70
C LEU A 353 -13.24 -2.80 -12.84
N GLU A 354 -12.66 -1.72 -12.33
CA GLU A 354 -11.43 -1.82 -11.54
C GLU A 354 -11.61 -2.76 -10.34
N SER A 355 -12.77 -2.77 -9.70
CA SER A 355 -13.06 -3.70 -8.60
C SER A 355 -12.92 -5.17 -8.99
N LEU A 356 -13.15 -5.50 -10.26
CA LEU A 356 -13.07 -6.87 -10.77
C LEU A 356 -11.63 -7.34 -11.06
N ARG A 357 -10.64 -6.43 -11.01
CA ARG A 357 -9.23 -6.78 -11.19
C ARG A 357 -8.43 -6.89 -9.89
N ILE A 358 -9.00 -6.52 -8.75
CA ILE A 358 -8.30 -6.44 -7.48
C ILE A 358 -8.29 -7.81 -6.78
N PRO A 359 -7.14 -8.51 -6.70
CA PRO A 359 -7.06 -9.84 -6.10
C PRO A 359 -7.33 -9.83 -4.59
N HIS A 360 -7.12 -8.69 -3.93
CA HIS A 360 -7.34 -8.54 -2.50
C HIS A 360 -8.80 -8.75 -2.09
N PHE A 361 -9.77 -8.46 -2.96
CA PHE A 361 -11.20 -8.67 -2.67
C PHE A 361 -11.61 -10.14 -2.51
N TYR A 362 -10.72 -11.08 -2.86
CA TYR A 362 -10.86 -12.51 -2.55
C TYR A 362 -10.26 -12.89 -1.18
N ARG A 363 -9.65 -11.92 -0.48
CA ARG A 363 -9.21 -11.96 0.92
C ARG A 363 -9.83 -10.78 1.66
N ALA A 364 -11.14 -10.88 1.90
CA ALA A 364 -11.96 -9.78 2.35
C ALA A 364 -11.43 -9.06 3.61
N PHE A 365 -11.60 -7.75 3.61
CA PHE A 365 -11.24 -6.86 4.70
C PHE A 365 -9.76 -6.92 5.10
N TYR A 366 -8.91 -7.06 4.08
CA TYR A 366 -7.45 -7.03 4.29
C TYR A 366 -6.85 -5.65 4.05
N VAL A 367 -7.35 -4.92 3.03
CA VAL A 367 -6.65 -3.73 2.50
C VAL A 367 -6.66 -2.53 3.44
N TYR A 368 -7.60 -2.44 4.38
CA TYR A 368 -7.61 -1.36 5.39
C TYR A 368 -6.33 -1.35 6.25
N LYS A 369 -5.67 -2.52 6.40
CA LYS A 369 -4.42 -2.66 7.17
C LYS A 369 -3.26 -1.87 6.57
N TYR A 370 -3.24 -1.68 5.27
CA TYR A 370 -2.26 -0.79 4.62
C TYR A 370 -2.46 0.67 5.06
N ALA A 371 -3.71 1.13 5.04
CA ALA A 371 -4.04 2.51 5.43
C ALA A 371 -3.78 2.77 6.92
N THR A 372 -4.20 1.85 7.80
CA THR A 372 -3.95 1.96 9.24
C THR A 372 -2.46 1.86 9.55
N GLY A 373 -1.73 0.96 8.88
CA GLY A 373 -0.29 0.78 9.08
C GLY A 373 0.52 2.04 8.73
N LEU A 374 0.29 2.61 7.53
CA LEU A 374 0.99 3.85 7.13
C LEU A 374 0.58 5.04 8.00
N SER A 375 -0.70 5.15 8.38
CA SER A 375 -1.16 6.21 9.29
C SER A 375 -0.48 6.13 10.66
N ALA A 376 -0.37 4.91 11.22
CA ALA A 376 0.34 4.68 12.48
C ALA A 376 1.84 5.02 12.35
N SER A 377 2.49 4.64 11.26
CA SER A 377 3.92 4.93 11.05
C SER A 377 4.20 6.42 10.91
N ILE A 378 3.35 7.18 10.21
CA ILE A 378 3.46 8.65 10.10
C ILE A 378 3.32 9.29 11.49
N ALA A 379 2.34 8.84 12.30
CA ALA A 379 2.15 9.34 13.65
C ALA A 379 3.34 9.00 14.57
N LEU A 380 3.82 7.74 14.53
CA LEU A 380 4.97 7.30 15.32
C LEU A 380 6.27 8.02 14.92
N SER A 381 6.53 8.18 13.60
CA SER A 381 7.72 8.88 13.13
C SER A 381 7.76 10.34 13.60
N LYS A 382 6.59 11.02 13.59
CA LYS A 382 6.47 12.36 14.15
C LYS A 382 6.76 12.37 15.64
N ARG A 383 6.17 11.45 16.43
CA ARG A 383 6.40 11.35 17.86
C ARG A 383 7.87 11.13 18.20
N VAL A 384 8.54 10.19 17.52
CA VAL A 384 9.97 9.89 17.77
C VAL A 384 10.88 11.05 17.39
N THR A 385 10.57 11.78 16.31
CA THR A 385 11.45 12.87 15.82
C THR A 385 11.20 14.20 16.51
N GLU A 386 10.00 14.45 17.04
CA GLU A 386 9.63 15.71 17.71
C GLU A 386 9.51 15.57 19.24
N GLY A 387 9.46 14.34 19.76
CA GLY A 387 9.42 14.01 21.17
C GLY A 387 10.81 13.82 21.78
N GLY A 388 10.86 13.05 22.85
CA GLY A 388 12.07 12.80 23.62
C GLY A 388 12.42 11.30 23.74
N PRO A 389 13.28 10.98 24.72
CA PRO A 389 13.68 9.59 24.94
C PRO A 389 12.54 8.63 25.29
N GLU A 390 11.44 9.14 25.86
CA GLU A 390 10.27 8.33 26.23
C GLU A 390 9.53 7.87 24.99
N GLU A 391 9.35 8.73 23.98
CA GLU A 391 8.71 8.38 22.71
C GLU A 391 9.53 7.39 21.90
N LEU A 392 10.86 7.55 21.93
CA LEU A 392 11.78 6.61 21.30
C LEU A 392 11.70 5.24 21.99
N ASP A 393 11.75 5.20 23.32
CA ASP A 393 11.66 3.93 24.07
C ASP A 393 10.32 3.23 23.81
N ALA A 394 9.21 3.97 23.81
CA ALA A 394 7.89 3.44 23.50
C ALA A 394 7.82 2.80 22.11
N TYR A 395 8.41 3.43 21.09
CA TYR A 395 8.51 2.85 19.75
C TYR A 395 9.40 1.60 19.74
N LEU A 396 10.55 1.61 20.39
CA LEU A 396 11.43 0.44 20.46
C LEU A 396 10.79 -0.71 21.25
N GLN A 397 9.97 -0.43 22.26
CA GLN A 397 9.15 -1.45 22.96
C GLN A 397 8.06 -2.03 22.06
N PHE A 398 7.44 -1.22 21.20
CA PHE A 398 6.53 -1.71 20.16
C PHE A 398 7.21 -2.74 19.25
N LEU A 399 8.41 -2.45 18.74
CA LEU A 399 9.17 -3.40 17.90
C LEU A 399 9.55 -4.69 18.65
N ARG A 400 9.77 -4.60 19.96
CA ARG A 400 10.08 -5.76 20.82
C ARG A 400 8.84 -6.56 21.24
N GLY A 401 7.65 -6.05 20.96
CA GLY A 401 6.39 -6.58 21.47
C GLY A 401 5.96 -7.94 20.92
N GLY A 402 6.35 -8.25 19.68
CA GLY A 402 5.89 -9.46 18.99
C GLY A 402 4.36 -9.57 18.97
N CYS A 403 3.82 -10.71 19.45
CA CYS A 403 2.38 -10.89 19.71
C CYS A 403 2.06 -11.05 21.20
N SER A 404 2.84 -10.42 22.08
CA SER A 404 2.61 -10.46 23.53
C SER A 404 1.33 -9.71 23.97
N LYS A 405 0.85 -8.80 23.13
CA LYS A 405 -0.41 -8.06 23.26
C LYS A 405 -1.15 -8.03 21.92
N TRP A 406 -2.40 -7.57 21.92
CA TRP A 406 -3.13 -7.30 20.70
C TRP A 406 -2.49 -6.14 19.90
N PRO A 407 -2.61 -6.13 18.58
CA PRO A 407 -1.96 -5.11 17.74
C PRO A 407 -2.28 -3.66 18.13
N LEU A 408 -3.55 -3.38 18.42
CA LEU A 408 -3.98 -2.04 18.85
C LEU A 408 -3.41 -1.65 20.22
N ASP A 409 -3.26 -2.61 21.15
CA ASP A 409 -2.67 -2.34 22.45
C ASP A 409 -1.18 -2.03 22.35
N LEU A 410 -0.44 -2.74 21.45
CA LEU A 410 0.96 -2.44 21.17
C LEU A 410 1.13 -1.03 20.60
N LEU A 411 0.26 -0.61 19.67
CA LEU A 411 0.30 0.73 19.10
C LEU A 411 -0.08 1.79 20.12
N ARG A 412 -1.06 1.51 20.96
CA ARG A 412 -1.51 2.42 22.03
C ARG A 412 -0.43 2.64 23.09
N ASP A 413 0.31 1.59 23.45
CA ASP A 413 1.48 1.71 24.32
C ASP A 413 2.59 2.56 23.70
N ALA A 414 2.74 2.54 22.37
CA ALA A 414 3.63 3.42 21.63
C ALA A 414 3.06 4.85 21.41
N GLY A 415 1.85 5.11 21.94
CA GLY A 415 1.20 6.43 21.90
C GLY A 415 0.39 6.71 20.63
N VAL A 416 -0.02 5.67 19.89
CA VAL A 416 -0.89 5.78 18.72
C VAL A 416 -2.15 4.95 18.92
N ASP A 417 -3.29 5.62 19.02
CA ASP A 417 -4.60 4.97 19.18
C ASP A 417 -5.43 5.07 17.90
N LEU A 418 -5.50 3.97 17.15
CA LEU A 418 -6.28 3.86 15.92
C LEU A 418 -7.80 3.78 16.16
N GLU A 419 -8.26 3.68 17.40
CA GLU A 419 -9.67 3.83 17.74
C GLU A 419 -10.11 5.31 17.75
N THR A 420 -9.16 6.24 17.58
CA THR A 420 -9.42 7.66 17.38
C THR A 420 -9.14 8.07 15.94
N PRO A 421 -9.75 9.15 15.43
CA PRO A 421 -9.49 9.64 14.09
C PRO A 421 -8.11 10.32 13.94
N GLU A 422 -7.40 10.58 15.05
CA GLU A 422 -6.19 11.42 15.08
C GLU A 422 -5.05 10.88 14.20
N PRO A 423 -4.62 9.58 14.25
CA PRO A 423 -3.50 9.11 13.46
C PRO A 423 -3.75 9.21 11.95
N VAL A 424 -4.97 8.87 11.52
CA VAL A 424 -5.38 8.97 10.11
C VAL A 424 -5.51 10.43 9.70
N GLY A 425 -6.12 11.27 10.54
CA GLY A 425 -6.24 12.71 10.32
C GLY A 425 -4.89 13.41 10.19
N LEU A 426 -3.91 13.02 11.00
CA LEU A 426 -2.54 13.54 10.92
C LEU A 426 -1.88 13.21 9.57
N ALA A 427 -2.00 11.97 9.11
CA ALA A 427 -1.45 11.55 7.82
C ALA A 427 -2.11 12.29 6.65
N LEU A 428 -3.42 12.51 6.71
CA LEU A 428 -4.16 13.21 5.65
C LEU A 428 -3.97 14.74 5.70
N THR A 429 -3.73 15.31 6.86
CA THR A 429 -3.30 16.71 7.01
C THR A 429 -1.92 16.89 6.37
N ARG A 430 -0.98 15.97 6.64
CA ARG A 430 0.33 15.96 6.00
C ARG A 430 0.21 15.88 4.47
N PHE A 431 -0.68 15.03 3.95
CA PHE A 431 -0.98 14.97 2.51
C PHE A 431 -1.39 16.35 1.96
N GLY A 432 -2.31 17.05 2.62
CA GLY A 432 -2.76 18.38 2.22
C GLY A 432 -1.62 19.41 2.22
N GLU A 433 -0.78 19.41 3.24
CA GLU A 433 0.41 20.28 3.35
C GLU A 433 1.41 20.03 2.23
N LEU A 434 1.66 18.76 1.91
CA LEU A 434 2.54 18.37 0.80
C LEU A 434 2.00 18.84 -0.56
N VAL A 435 0.70 18.71 -0.80
CA VAL A 435 0.06 19.20 -2.03
C VAL A 435 0.21 20.70 -2.15
N GLU A 436 0.03 21.47 -1.07
CA GLU A 436 0.23 22.91 -1.05
C GLU A 436 1.69 23.31 -1.30
N GLU A 437 2.63 22.58 -0.73
CA GLU A 437 4.05 22.82 -0.95
C GLU A 437 4.46 22.48 -2.39
N LEU A 438 3.99 21.35 -2.92
CA LEU A 438 4.25 20.97 -4.31
C LEU A 438 3.70 22.01 -5.30
N GLU A 439 2.51 22.53 -5.04
CA GLU A 439 1.90 23.60 -5.85
C GLU A 439 2.76 24.87 -5.85
N LYS A 440 3.34 25.25 -4.70
CA LYS A 440 4.25 26.41 -4.61
C LYS A 440 5.58 26.20 -5.32
N LEU A 441 6.07 24.97 -5.39
CA LEU A 441 7.34 24.61 -6.02
C LEU A 441 7.27 24.52 -7.54
N LEU A 442 6.10 24.09 -8.08
CA LEU A 442 5.90 23.78 -9.50
C LEU A 442 4.91 24.69 -10.21
N GLY A 443 4.09 25.45 -9.45
CA GLY A 443 2.98 26.29 -9.96
C GLY A 443 3.31 27.73 -10.34
#